data_c2c5295f660638e241463fb0e0e72a36
#
_entry.id   c2c5295f660638e241463fb0e0e72a36
#
_cell.length_a   1.000
_cell.length_b   1.000
_cell.length_c   1.000
_cell.angle_alpha   90.00
_cell.angle_beta   90.00
_cell.angle_gamma   90.00
#
_symmetry.space_group_name_H-M   'P 1'
#
loop_
_entity.id
_entity.type
_entity.pdbx_description
1 polymer ?
#
loop_
_entity_poly.entity_id
_entity_poly.type
_entity_poly.pdbx_seq_one_letter_code
_entity_poly.pdbx_strand_id
1 'polypeptide(L)'
;MSEHGHNHSHSHKHTKDVSNRLARAIGHLQKVKDMVDTGEDCSDVLIQLAAVKSALNNTGKLILKDHLEHCIVHAVEEGDEEMLSELNNAIDKFIK
;
A
#
# COMPACT_ATOMS: atom_id res chain seq x y z
N MET A 1 -15.66 -7.65 -15.73
CA MET A 1 -15.32 -8.03 -15.45
C MET A 1 -14.88 -8.50 -14.96
N SER A 2 -15.01 -8.43 -14.97
CA SER A 2 -14.56 -8.95 -14.51
C SER A 2 -13.98 -9.52 -14.07
N GLU A 3 -13.98 -9.49 -13.99
CA GLU A 3 -13.48 -10.01 -13.56
C GLU A 3 -12.84 -10.52 -13.17
N HIS A 4 -12.91 -10.33 -13.10
CA HIS A 4 -12.22 -10.88 -12.66
C HIS A 4 -11.71 -11.47 -12.08
N GLY A 5 -11.71 -11.52 -12.07
CA GLY A 5 -11.37 -12.15 -11.53
C GLY A 5 -10.84 -12.86 -11.12
N HIS A 6 -10.84 -12.96 -11.01
CA HIS A 6 -10.45 -13.76 -10.63
C HIS A 6 -9.79 -14.16 -9.96
N ASN A 7 -9.76 -14.08 -9.89
CA ASN A 7 -9.44 -14.75 -9.24
C ASN A 7 -8.68 -15.23 -8.51
N HIS A 8 -8.60 -15.15 -8.41
CA HIS A 8 -7.82 -15.63 -7.81
C HIS A 8 -7.36 -15.84 -6.70
N SER A 9 -7.77 -15.90 -6.79
CA SER A 9 -7.08 -16.71 -5.81
C SER A 9 -6.46 -15.93 -4.65
N HIS A 10 -6.27 -14.66 -4.77
CA HIS A 10 -5.73 -13.81 -3.71
C HIS A 10 -6.74 -12.76 -3.30
N SER A 11 -7.85 -13.24 -2.77
CA SER A 11 -8.84 -12.34 -2.24
C SER A 11 -8.41 -11.96 -0.83
N HIS A 12 -7.85 -10.79 -0.69
CA HIS A 12 -7.42 -10.26 0.58
C HIS A 12 -8.59 -9.58 1.28
N LYS A 13 -8.71 -9.85 2.55
CA LYS A 13 -9.79 -9.37 3.39
C LYS A 13 -9.88 -7.84 3.44
N HIS A 14 -8.75 -7.15 3.27
CA HIS A 14 -8.70 -5.69 3.36
C HIS A 14 -8.60 -4.97 2.02
N THR A 15 -8.84 -5.67 0.92
CA THR A 15 -8.65 -5.10 -0.42
C THR A 15 -9.41 -3.80 -0.61
N LYS A 16 -10.68 -3.77 -0.23
CA LYS A 16 -11.49 -2.57 -0.40
C LYS A 16 -11.00 -1.42 0.47
N ASP A 17 -10.63 -1.71 1.70
CA ASP A 17 -10.11 -0.70 2.61
C ASP A 17 -8.79 -0.13 2.07
N VAL A 18 -7.89 -1.00 1.62
CA VAL A 18 -6.62 -0.58 1.02
C VAL A 18 -6.87 0.31 -0.20
N SER A 19 -7.76 -0.11 -1.09
CA SER A 19 -8.08 0.66 -2.29
C SER A 19 -8.62 2.05 -1.95
N ASN A 20 -9.51 2.11 -0.96
CA ASN A 20 -10.08 3.39 -0.53
C ASN A 20 -9.04 4.31 0.10
N ARG A 21 -8.12 3.74 0.89
CA ARG A 21 -7.02 4.51 1.48
C ARG A 21 -6.08 5.06 0.42
N LEU A 22 -5.79 4.25 -0.59
CA LEU A 22 -4.95 4.69 -1.70
C LEU A 22 -5.64 5.81 -2.49
N ALA A 23 -6.95 5.68 -2.72
CA ALA A 23 -7.71 6.72 -3.43
C ALA A 23 -7.65 8.05 -2.68
N ARG A 24 -7.79 8.02 -1.35
CA ARG A 24 -7.69 9.24 -0.54
C ARG A 24 -6.28 9.82 -0.57
N ALA A 25 -5.27 8.97 -0.54
CA ALA A 25 -3.88 9.43 -0.61
C ALA A 25 -3.57 10.07 -1.96
N ILE A 26 -4.11 9.49 -3.04
CA ILE A 26 -3.96 10.04 -4.39
C ILE A 26 -4.55 11.46 -4.45
N GLY A 27 -5.77 11.63 -3.93
CA GLY A 27 -6.41 12.95 -3.90
C GLY A 27 -5.63 13.95 -3.06
N HIS A 28 -5.12 13.51 -1.91
CA HIS A 28 -4.33 14.37 -1.03
C HIS A 28 -3.01 14.75 -1.70
N LEU A 29 -2.36 13.80 -2.38
CA LEU A 29 -1.12 14.09 -3.08
C LEU A 29 -1.34 15.07 -4.24
N GLN A 30 -2.48 14.97 -4.93
CA GLN A 30 -2.83 15.93 -5.96
C GLN A 30 -2.92 17.33 -5.37
N LYS A 31 -3.53 17.46 -4.20
CA LYS A 31 -3.61 18.75 -3.50
C LYS A 31 -2.22 19.30 -3.19
N VAL A 32 -1.30 18.43 -2.73
CA VAL A 32 0.08 18.85 -2.45
C VAL A 32 0.75 19.36 -3.73
N LYS A 33 0.55 18.65 -4.84
CA LYS A 33 1.09 19.08 -6.12
C LYS A 33 0.55 20.46 -6.50
N ASP A 34 -0.74 20.67 -6.31
CA ASP A 34 -1.37 21.98 -6.61
C ASP A 34 -0.75 23.08 -5.75
N MET A 35 -0.47 22.80 -4.48
CA MET A 35 0.17 23.75 -3.58
C MET A 35 1.57 24.15 -4.09
N VAL A 36 2.33 23.17 -4.56
CA VAL A 36 3.63 23.42 -5.15
C VAL A 36 3.49 24.28 -6.40
N ASP A 37 2.56 23.93 -7.28
CA ASP A 37 2.36 24.61 -8.54
C ASP A 37 1.92 26.07 -8.34
N THR A 38 1.18 26.37 -7.29
CA THR A 38 0.72 27.73 -6.99
C THR A 38 1.68 28.50 -6.08
N GLY A 39 2.79 27.90 -5.70
CA GLY A 39 3.83 28.58 -4.93
C GLY A 39 3.48 28.82 -3.48
N GLU A 40 2.71 27.91 -2.86
CA GLU A 40 2.38 28.06 -1.46
C GLU A 40 3.60 27.88 -0.55
N ASP A 41 3.46 28.31 0.68
CA ASP A 41 4.55 28.28 1.64
C ASP A 41 5.14 26.87 1.82
N CYS A 42 6.47 26.78 1.80
CA CYS A 42 7.16 25.49 1.88
C CYS A 42 6.82 24.71 3.15
N SER A 43 6.62 25.39 4.28
CA SER A 43 6.27 24.73 5.52
C SER A 43 4.93 24.03 5.40
N ASP A 44 3.96 24.71 4.79
CA ASP A 44 2.62 24.13 4.62
C ASP A 44 2.66 22.95 3.68
N VAL A 45 3.43 23.06 2.58
CA VAL A 45 3.60 21.96 1.63
C VAL A 45 4.19 20.74 2.33
N LEU A 46 5.25 20.94 3.13
CA LEU A 46 5.91 19.84 3.82
C LEU A 46 5.01 19.16 4.85
N ILE A 47 4.19 19.95 5.56
CA ILE A 47 3.25 19.40 6.52
C ILE A 47 2.24 18.50 5.81
N GLN A 48 1.70 18.96 4.69
CA GLN A 48 0.74 18.17 3.91
C GLN A 48 1.39 16.92 3.31
N LEU A 49 2.61 17.05 2.81
CA LEU A 49 3.33 15.91 2.26
C LEU A 49 3.62 14.86 3.35
N ALA A 50 3.97 15.32 4.56
CA ALA A 50 4.18 14.41 5.68
C ALA A 50 2.91 13.62 6.02
N ALA A 51 1.75 14.25 5.90
CA ALA A 51 0.47 13.58 6.13
C ALA A 51 0.24 12.50 5.07
N VAL A 52 0.54 12.78 3.80
CA VAL A 52 0.43 11.79 2.72
C VAL A 52 1.37 10.61 2.99
N LYS A 53 2.61 10.91 3.35
CA LYS A 53 3.62 9.90 3.65
C LYS A 53 3.15 8.98 4.78
N SER A 54 2.59 9.57 5.84
CA SER A 54 2.07 8.81 6.98
C SER A 54 0.90 7.91 6.56
N ALA A 55 -0.01 8.44 5.74
CA ALA A 55 -1.15 7.66 5.25
C ALA A 55 -0.69 6.48 4.40
N LEU A 56 0.31 6.69 3.54
CA LEU A 56 0.87 5.62 2.72
C LEU A 56 1.56 4.56 3.57
N ASN A 57 2.29 5.00 4.60
CA ASN A 57 2.95 4.08 5.50
C ASN A 57 1.93 3.19 6.22
N ASN A 58 0.84 3.76 6.69
CA ASN A 58 -0.21 3.00 7.36
C ASN A 58 -0.92 2.05 6.40
N THR A 59 -1.13 2.47 5.16
CA THR A 59 -1.71 1.60 4.13
C THR A 59 -0.78 0.42 3.85
N GLY A 60 0.53 0.68 3.78
CA GLY A 60 1.52 -0.37 3.59
C GLY A 60 1.50 -1.40 4.70
N LYS A 61 1.31 -0.94 5.95
CA LYS A 61 1.19 -1.86 7.10
C LYS A 61 -0.03 -2.76 6.97
N LEU A 62 -1.13 -2.21 6.46
CA LEU A 62 -2.34 -2.99 6.26
C LEU A 62 -2.14 -4.05 5.17
N ILE A 63 -1.46 -3.70 4.10
CA ILE A 63 -1.11 -4.64 3.03
C ILE A 63 -0.22 -5.75 3.59
N LEU A 64 0.77 -5.38 4.39
CA LEU A 64 1.68 -6.35 4.99
C LEU A 64 0.91 -7.32 5.89
N LYS A 65 -0.03 -6.81 6.67
CA LYS A 65 -0.85 -7.65 7.53
C LYS A 65 -1.63 -8.69 6.72
N ASP A 66 -2.22 -8.26 5.59
CA ASP A 66 -2.93 -9.18 4.70
C ASP A 66 -2.00 -10.28 4.19
N HIS A 67 -0.78 -9.93 3.78
CA HIS A 67 0.17 -10.91 3.28
C HIS A 67 0.58 -11.90 4.38
N LEU A 68 0.75 -11.41 5.61
CA LEU A 68 1.07 -12.29 6.73
C LEU A 68 -0.06 -13.27 7.01
N GLU A 69 -1.31 -12.80 6.94
CA GLU A 69 -2.46 -13.65 7.25
C GLU A 69 -2.78 -14.65 6.16
N HIS A 70 -2.50 -14.32 4.90
CA HIS A 70 -2.95 -15.15 3.77
C HIS A 70 -1.80 -15.69 2.96
N CYS A 71 -0.92 -14.85 2.44
CA CYS A 71 0.08 -15.27 1.47
C CYS A 71 1.23 -16.03 2.11
N ILE A 72 1.71 -15.57 3.25
CA ILE A 72 2.84 -16.23 3.92
C ILE A 72 2.42 -17.58 4.48
N VAL A 73 1.26 -17.64 5.12
CA VAL A 73 0.74 -18.91 5.66
C VAL A 73 0.58 -19.91 4.53
N HIS A 74 -0.02 -19.49 3.42
CA HIS A 74 -0.22 -20.35 2.26
C HIS A 74 1.12 -20.84 1.69
N ALA A 75 2.09 -19.94 1.56
CA ALA A 75 3.41 -20.28 1.03
C ALA A 75 4.12 -21.28 1.92
N VAL A 76 4.00 -21.14 3.24
CA VAL A 76 4.60 -22.09 4.18
C VAL A 76 3.95 -23.46 4.05
N GLU A 77 2.63 -23.51 3.96
CA GLU A 77 1.90 -24.77 3.82
C GLU A 77 2.24 -25.50 2.52
N GLU A 78 2.47 -24.73 1.44
CA GLU A 78 2.79 -25.29 0.14
C GLU A 78 4.29 -25.56 -0.04
N GLY A 79 5.11 -25.12 0.90
CA GLY A 79 6.57 -25.23 0.78
C GLY A 79 7.15 -24.34 -0.29
N ASP A 80 6.50 -23.22 -0.59
CA ASP A 80 6.92 -22.31 -1.66
C ASP A 80 7.98 -21.32 -1.13
N GLU A 81 9.23 -21.75 -1.15
CA GLU A 81 10.35 -20.95 -0.65
C GLU A 81 10.63 -19.73 -1.52
N GLU A 82 10.36 -19.82 -2.81
CA GLU A 82 10.57 -18.71 -3.72
C GLU A 82 9.62 -17.55 -3.38
N MET A 83 8.36 -17.86 -3.13
CA MET A 83 7.39 -16.85 -2.74
C MET A 83 7.75 -16.18 -1.41
N LEU A 84 8.22 -16.99 -0.44
CA LEU A 84 8.66 -16.44 0.84
C LEU A 84 9.83 -15.49 0.67
N SER A 85 10.78 -15.83 -0.20
CA SER A 85 11.93 -14.98 -0.48
C SER A 85 11.50 -13.67 -1.12
N GLU A 86 10.57 -13.73 -2.07
CA GLU A 86 10.05 -12.55 -2.73
C GLU A 86 9.34 -11.62 -1.76
N LEU A 87 8.54 -12.19 -0.85
CA LEU A 87 7.83 -11.41 0.17
C LEU A 87 8.80 -10.73 1.11
N ASN A 88 9.84 -11.44 1.56
CA ASN A 88 10.86 -10.86 2.41
C ASN A 88 11.55 -9.67 1.76
N ASN A 89 11.89 -9.80 0.48
CA ASN A 89 12.52 -8.72 -0.27
C ASN A 89 11.60 -7.50 -0.37
N ALA A 90 10.31 -7.74 -0.62
CA ALA A 90 9.34 -6.66 -0.74
C ALA A 90 9.18 -5.92 0.59
N ILE A 91 9.11 -6.67 1.69
CA ILE A 91 8.98 -6.11 3.03
C ILE A 91 10.19 -5.23 3.34
N ASP A 92 11.39 -5.74 3.06
CA ASP A 92 12.63 -5.00 3.32
C ASP A 92 12.66 -3.68 2.55
N LYS A 93 12.23 -3.70 1.30
CA LYS A 93 12.18 -2.49 0.48
C LYS A 93 11.19 -1.48 1.00
N PHE A 94 10.05 -1.96 1.49
CA PHE A 94 9.01 -1.06 2.00
C PHE A 94 9.44 -0.39 3.29
N ILE A 95 10.08 -1.14 4.19
CA ILE A 95 10.51 -0.63 5.50
C ILE A 95 11.62 0.42 5.35
N LYS A 96 12.46 0.29 4.36
CA LYS A 96 13.50 1.29 4.09
C LYS A 96 12.90 2.58 3.57
#